data_9ba05a8cc0ed1e08994e83dea539e389
#
_entry.id   9ba05a8cc0ed1e08994e83dea539e389
#
_cell.length_a   1.000
_cell.length_b   1.000
_cell.length_c   1.000
_cell.angle_alpha   90.00
_cell.angle_beta   90.00
_cell.angle_gamma   90.00
#
_symmetry.space_group_name_H-M   'P 1'
#
loop_
_entity.id
_entity.type
_entity.pdbx_description
1 polymer ?
#
loop_
_entity_poly.entity_id
_entity_poly.type
_entity_poly.pdbx_seq_one_letter_code
_entity_poly.pdbx_strand_id
1 'polypeptide(L)'
;AIFFDDTTSSDDTMKAIQEVRDVTDNQCYIAGMSAVVTDTKTMAEKETPFYVLVAVVLVCIVLAIFMDSFLVPVFFMLSIGMAIVYNLGSNYFLGEVSYITKALAAVLQLGVTLDYSIFLWHSYKEAKEETPDDHHEAMAVAIGNTLTSVVGSSITTVAGFIALCFMSFTLGLDLGVVMAKGVVLGVIGCVTILPSLILTFDKALEKTMHREIMPNFDKPARWIVNHSWIFLIIFVLLLGPAIYGYNNTKVYYDLSDTLPEKLNCSQANKMLAENFDGTNSIYMILADSNLSAEDSNAMMNEVNDLDGISFALSIDSALGGEIPTEMLPDSLVSELKGDEYQIMMVSTNYTIASDEINDQINKVDAIAKKYDAKSMVIGEAPCTKDLITITDKDFKTVSAVSIVAIFFIIFFVLKSISLPVILVAAIEFAIFVNMGIPYYTGTTIPFISSVVIGTIQLGATVDYAILMTTRYKRERAAGNSKKEAISIALGTSIPSIIVSALGFFAATFGVGMIASVDMIASLCTLMARGAIISMFVVIFVLPSLFVLLDKVTVSYTHLRAHETKANLV
;
A
#
# COMPACT_ATOMS: atom_id res chain seq x y z
N ALA A 1 0.36 -30.95 -19.72
CA ALA A 1 -0.01 -30.23 -18.50
C ALA A 1 0.53 -30.97 -17.29
N ILE A 2 0.86 -30.25 -16.23
CA ILE A 2 1.25 -30.82 -14.93
C ILE A 2 0.25 -30.27 -13.91
N PHE A 3 -0.38 -31.16 -13.18
CA PHE A 3 -1.31 -30.82 -12.10
C PHE A 3 -0.63 -31.08 -10.76
N PHE A 4 -0.89 -30.23 -9.78
CA PHE A 4 -0.35 -30.33 -8.44
C PHE A 4 -1.50 -30.56 -7.46
N ASP A 5 -1.28 -31.38 -6.44
CA ASP A 5 -2.26 -31.63 -5.37
C ASP A 5 -2.45 -30.42 -4.46
N ASP A 6 -1.41 -29.58 -4.35
CA ASP A 6 -1.41 -28.39 -3.50
C ASP A 6 -1.71 -27.10 -4.30
N THR A 7 -1.97 -26.02 -3.55
CA THR A 7 -2.25 -24.71 -4.14
C THR A 7 -1.06 -24.13 -4.92
N THR A 8 -1.33 -23.21 -5.84
CA THR A 8 -0.31 -22.55 -6.70
C THR A 8 0.81 -21.86 -5.93
N SER A 9 0.57 -21.48 -4.67
CA SER A 9 1.51 -20.74 -3.81
C SER A 9 2.12 -21.57 -2.70
N SER A 10 1.81 -22.87 -2.59
CA SER A 10 2.38 -23.74 -1.57
C SER A 10 3.87 -23.94 -1.79
N ASP A 11 4.62 -24.11 -0.69
CA ASP A 11 6.06 -24.36 -0.76
C ASP A 11 6.36 -25.70 -1.47
N ASP A 12 5.47 -26.69 -1.36
CA ASP A 12 5.62 -27.98 -2.03
C ASP A 12 5.42 -27.87 -3.56
N THR A 13 4.42 -27.10 -4.02
CA THR A 13 4.24 -26.82 -5.45
C THR A 13 5.45 -26.07 -6.02
N MET A 14 5.97 -25.06 -5.32
CA MET A 14 7.14 -24.30 -5.77
C MET A 14 8.39 -25.16 -5.84
N LYS A 15 8.58 -26.07 -4.87
CA LYS A 15 9.67 -27.02 -4.85
C LYS A 15 9.55 -28.02 -6.02
N ALA A 16 8.36 -28.54 -6.27
CA ALA A 16 8.09 -29.43 -7.41
C ALA A 16 8.40 -28.74 -8.75
N ILE A 17 8.04 -27.47 -8.94
CA ILE A 17 8.38 -26.69 -10.13
C ILE A 17 9.90 -26.58 -10.29
N GLN A 18 10.63 -26.33 -9.20
CA GLN A 18 12.09 -26.27 -9.26
C GLN A 18 12.69 -27.64 -9.59
N GLU A 19 12.18 -28.73 -9.02
CA GLU A 19 12.62 -30.09 -9.34
C GLU A 19 12.37 -30.44 -10.81
N VAL A 20 11.23 -30.02 -11.40
CA VAL A 20 10.97 -30.19 -12.83
C VAL A 20 12.00 -29.43 -13.67
N ARG A 21 12.36 -28.20 -13.29
CA ARG A 21 13.39 -27.42 -13.98
C ARG A 21 14.78 -28.09 -13.90
N ASP A 22 15.11 -28.63 -12.75
CA ASP A 22 16.39 -29.32 -12.53
C ASP A 22 16.47 -30.61 -13.35
N VAL A 23 15.40 -31.40 -13.42
CA VAL A 23 15.31 -32.62 -14.24
C VAL A 23 15.43 -32.33 -15.75
N THR A 24 14.86 -31.19 -16.18
CA THR A 24 14.92 -30.78 -17.59
C THR A 24 16.18 -29.98 -17.94
N ASP A 25 17.09 -29.79 -16.96
CA ASP A 25 18.34 -29.03 -17.12
C ASP A 25 18.09 -27.61 -17.71
N ASN A 26 16.99 -26.99 -17.32
CA ASN A 26 16.50 -25.71 -17.86
C ASN A 26 16.37 -25.66 -19.41
N GLN A 27 16.22 -26.79 -20.06
CA GLN A 27 15.98 -26.87 -21.51
C GLN A 27 14.51 -26.65 -21.89
N CYS A 28 13.61 -26.76 -20.91
CA CYS A 28 12.18 -26.53 -21.08
C CYS A 28 11.74 -25.25 -20.38
N TYR A 29 10.76 -24.58 -20.97
CA TYR A 29 10.09 -23.44 -20.37
C TYR A 29 8.82 -23.92 -19.67
N ILE A 30 8.59 -23.44 -18.44
CA ILE A 30 7.40 -23.78 -17.64
C ILE A 30 6.51 -22.55 -17.58
N ALA A 31 5.31 -22.65 -18.14
CA ALA A 31 4.27 -21.64 -18.13
C ALA A 31 3.19 -21.96 -17.10
N GLY A 32 2.33 -20.99 -16.83
CA GLY A 32 1.15 -21.11 -15.96
C GLY A 32 1.33 -20.41 -14.61
N MET A 33 0.21 -20.21 -13.91
CA MET A 33 0.14 -19.37 -12.71
C MET A 33 1.09 -19.86 -11.59
N SER A 34 1.24 -21.18 -11.40
CA SER A 34 2.16 -21.72 -10.39
C SER A 34 3.62 -21.33 -10.66
N ALA A 35 4.05 -21.31 -11.94
CA ALA A 35 5.39 -20.88 -12.33
C ALA A 35 5.56 -19.36 -12.15
N VAL A 36 4.55 -18.56 -12.47
CA VAL A 36 4.51 -17.11 -12.28
C VAL A 36 4.68 -16.77 -10.79
N VAL A 37 3.90 -17.39 -9.91
CA VAL A 37 3.97 -17.16 -8.46
C VAL A 37 5.33 -17.59 -7.91
N THR A 38 5.87 -18.73 -8.33
CA THR A 38 7.19 -19.24 -7.91
C THR A 38 8.31 -18.27 -8.28
N ASP A 39 8.33 -17.81 -9.53
CA ASP A 39 9.37 -16.92 -10.02
C ASP A 39 9.28 -15.54 -9.35
N THR A 40 8.08 -15.01 -9.19
CA THR A 40 7.83 -13.70 -8.54
C THR A 40 8.24 -13.73 -7.07
N LYS A 41 7.86 -14.78 -6.32
CA LYS A 41 8.26 -14.94 -4.91
C LYS A 41 9.77 -15.05 -4.77
N THR A 42 10.39 -15.91 -5.57
CA THR A 42 11.85 -16.13 -5.54
C THR A 42 12.61 -14.84 -5.87
N MET A 43 12.13 -14.07 -6.85
CA MET A 43 12.72 -12.78 -7.21
C MET A 43 12.55 -11.76 -6.09
N ALA A 44 11.34 -11.60 -5.54
CA ALA A 44 11.08 -10.68 -4.44
C ALA A 44 11.93 -11.00 -3.20
N GLU A 45 12.07 -12.27 -2.83
CA GLU A 45 12.87 -12.69 -1.68
C GLU A 45 14.38 -12.41 -1.89
N LYS A 46 14.90 -12.58 -3.10
CA LYS A 46 16.30 -12.26 -3.43
C LYS A 46 16.57 -10.76 -3.43
N GLU A 47 15.62 -9.95 -3.88
CA GLU A 47 15.79 -8.51 -4.01
C GLU A 47 15.50 -7.73 -2.72
N THR A 48 14.67 -8.28 -1.82
CA THR A 48 14.26 -7.59 -0.57
C THR A 48 15.44 -7.08 0.29
N PRO A 49 16.52 -7.83 0.55
CA PRO A 49 17.66 -7.30 1.31
C PRO A 49 18.32 -6.10 0.64
N PHE A 50 18.36 -6.10 -0.69
CA PHE A 50 18.90 -4.98 -1.47
C PHE A 50 17.98 -3.76 -1.41
N TYR A 51 16.67 -3.94 -1.45
CA TYR A 51 15.70 -2.85 -1.26
C TYR A 51 15.90 -2.16 0.09
N VAL A 52 16.00 -2.94 1.16
CA VAL A 52 16.21 -2.40 2.51
C VAL A 52 17.54 -1.64 2.59
N LEU A 53 18.60 -2.18 2.03
CA LEU A 53 19.92 -1.51 2.00
C LEU A 53 19.84 -0.15 1.30
N VAL A 54 19.25 -0.10 0.12
CA VAL A 54 19.11 1.15 -0.65
C VAL A 54 18.24 2.17 0.09
N ALA A 55 17.11 1.73 0.67
CA ALA A 55 16.26 2.58 1.48
C ALA A 55 17.02 3.19 2.67
N VAL A 56 17.74 2.36 3.44
CA VAL A 56 18.55 2.82 4.58
C VAL A 56 19.62 3.82 4.14
N VAL A 57 20.36 3.53 3.06
CA VAL A 57 21.41 4.45 2.56
C VAL A 57 20.82 5.79 2.15
N LEU A 58 19.74 5.81 1.39
CA LEU A 58 19.10 7.04 0.93
C LEU A 58 18.52 7.86 2.10
N VAL A 59 17.89 7.20 3.06
CA VAL A 59 17.39 7.86 4.28
C VAL A 59 18.55 8.43 5.10
N CYS A 60 19.65 7.69 5.28
CA CYS A 60 20.83 8.20 5.96
C CYS A 60 21.40 9.43 5.26
N ILE A 61 21.44 9.47 3.94
CA ILE A 61 21.90 10.64 3.19
C ILE A 61 20.99 11.86 3.45
N VAL A 62 19.67 11.68 3.37
CA VAL A 62 18.71 12.76 3.64
C VAL A 62 18.87 13.26 5.08
N LEU A 63 18.91 12.36 6.06
CA LEU A 63 19.08 12.75 7.46
C LEU A 63 20.44 13.40 7.73
N ALA A 64 21.52 12.92 7.13
CA ALA A 64 22.85 13.52 7.28
C ALA A 64 22.92 14.95 6.72
N ILE A 65 22.09 15.27 5.72
CA ILE A 65 21.99 16.63 5.15
C ILE A 65 21.19 17.55 6.07
N PHE A 66 20.07 17.07 6.61
CA PHE A 66 19.10 17.92 7.30
C PHE A 66 19.18 17.89 8.83
N MET A 67 19.79 16.84 9.43
CA MET A 67 20.08 16.80 10.86
C MET A 67 21.38 17.51 11.18
N ASP A 68 21.61 17.79 12.44
CA ASP A 68 22.77 18.53 12.95
C ASP A 68 23.95 17.65 13.38
N SER A 69 23.85 16.33 13.22
CA SER A 69 24.94 15.38 13.51
C SER A 69 24.92 14.20 12.55
N PHE A 70 26.08 13.77 12.05
CA PHE A 70 26.21 12.58 11.21
C PHE A 70 25.95 11.26 11.95
N LEU A 71 25.94 11.28 13.27
CA LEU A 71 25.70 10.09 14.08
C LEU A 71 24.21 9.86 14.38
N VAL A 72 23.39 10.91 14.38
CA VAL A 72 21.94 10.84 14.60
C VAL A 72 21.26 9.89 13.61
N PRO A 73 21.49 9.98 12.28
CA PRO A 73 20.95 9.02 11.32
C PRO A 73 21.25 7.56 11.65
N VAL A 74 22.46 7.28 12.13
CA VAL A 74 22.88 5.92 12.50
C VAL A 74 22.06 5.39 13.68
N PHE A 75 21.80 6.22 14.69
CA PHE A 75 21.00 5.81 15.85
C PHE A 75 19.52 5.63 15.49
N PHE A 76 18.99 6.48 14.60
CA PHE A 76 17.65 6.29 14.06
C PHE A 76 17.54 4.95 13.34
N MET A 77 18.49 4.65 12.45
CA MET A 77 18.49 3.40 11.70
C MET A 77 18.67 2.17 12.60
N LEU A 78 19.48 2.27 13.67
CA LEU A 78 19.62 1.19 14.65
C LEU A 78 18.30 0.94 15.40
N SER A 79 17.66 1.98 15.91
CA SER A 79 16.40 1.87 16.66
C SER A 79 15.27 1.32 15.76
N ILE A 80 15.11 1.89 14.56
CA ILE A 80 14.09 1.46 13.60
C ILE A 80 14.41 0.05 13.07
N GLY A 81 15.69 -0.24 12.79
CA GLY A 81 16.13 -1.57 12.36
C GLY A 81 15.80 -2.65 13.38
N MET A 82 16.02 -2.40 14.68
CA MET A 82 15.60 -3.33 15.74
C MET A 82 14.08 -3.52 15.76
N ALA A 83 13.30 -2.44 15.61
CA ALA A 83 11.84 -2.54 15.53
C ALA A 83 11.38 -3.34 14.30
N ILE A 84 12.06 -3.20 13.15
CA ILE A 84 11.79 -4.00 11.93
C ILE A 84 12.09 -5.48 12.19
N VAL A 85 13.24 -5.80 12.82
CA VAL A 85 13.60 -7.19 13.15
C VAL A 85 12.56 -7.82 14.08
N TYR A 86 12.11 -7.10 15.11
CA TYR A 86 11.05 -7.58 16.00
C TYR A 86 9.71 -7.75 15.26
N ASN A 87 9.38 -6.83 14.34
CA ASN A 87 8.17 -6.93 13.54
C ASN A 87 8.21 -8.17 12.64
N LEU A 88 9.27 -8.35 11.86
CA LEU A 88 9.41 -9.49 10.94
C LEU A 88 9.52 -10.81 11.71
N GLY A 89 10.30 -10.85 12.80
CA GLY A 89 10.45 -12.04 13.64
C GLY A 89 9.14 -12.49 14.29
N SER A 90 8.32 -11.54 14.74
CA SER A 90 7.02 -11.85 15.35
C SER A 90 5.94 -12.28 14.32
N ASN A 91 6.22 -12.21 13.02
CA ASN A 91 5.35 -12.80 12.00
C ASN A 91 5.25 -14.32 12.10
N TYR A 92 6.22 -14.97 12.77
CA TYR A 92 6.13 -16.40 13.10
C TYR A 92 4.81 -16.79 13.79
N PHE A 93 4.25 -15.91 14.61
CA PHE A 93 2.98 -16.14 15.29
C PHE A 93 1.74 -15.92 14.40
N LEU A 94 1.91 -15.30 13.24
CA LEU A 94 0.83 -15.08 12.28
C LEU A 94 0.67 -16.23 11.28
N GLY A 95 1.65 -17.16 11.24
CA GLY A 95 1.71 -18.23 10.26
C GLY A 95 2.25 -17.75 8.91
N GLU A 96 1.50 -17.96 7.85
CA GLU A 96 1.89 -17.52 6.51
C GLU A 96 1.66 -16.03 6.31
N VAL A 97 2.64 -15.34 5.74
CA VAL A 97 2.58 -13.92 5.38
C VAL A 97 3.03 -13.77 3.95
N SER A 98 2.29 -13.02 3.15
CA SER A 98 2.60 -12.75 1.74
C SER A 98 4.03 -12.23 1.56
N TYR A 99 4.71 -12.69 0.51
CA TYR A 99 6.03 -12.21 0.13
C TYR A 99 6.03 -10.70 -0.20
N ILE A 100 4.93 -10.17 -0.74
CA ILE A 100 4.74 -8.74 -0.98
C ILE A 100 4.74 -7.98 0.35
N THR A 101 3.99 -8.47 1.34
CA THR A 101 3.97 -7.87 2.68
C THR A 101 5.35 -7.91 3.33
N LYS A 102 6.09 -9.01 3.23
CA LYS A 102 7.47 -9.13 3.76
C LYS A 102 8.41 -8.10 3.13
N ALA A 103 8.36 -7.95 1.81
CA ALA A 103 9.19 -7.00 1.08
C ALA A 103 8.87 -5.55 1.43
N LEU A 104 7.58 -5.20 1.47
CA LEU A 104 7.13 -3.84 1.73
C LEU A 104 7.23 -3.44 3.20
N ALA A 105 7.01 -4.38 4.13
CA ALA A 105 6.92 -4.07 5.56
C ALA A 105 8.18 -3.37 6.09
N ALA A 106 9.37 -3.84 5.73
CA ALA A 106 10.62 -3.24 6.17
C ALA A 106 10.79 -1.81 5.65
N VAL A 107 10.51 -1.58 4.37
CA VAL A 107 10.67 -0.28 3.69
C VAL A 107 9.64 0.73 4.17
N LEU A 108 8.38 0.32 4.24
CA LEU A 108 7.29 1.21 4.69
C LEU A 108 7.41 1.51 6.19
N GLN A 109 7.77 0.52 7.01
CA GLN A 109 8.00 0.75 8.44
C GLN A 109 9.14 1.74 8.66
N LEU A 110 10.26 1.60 7.92
CA LEU A 110 11.36 2.56 7.97
C LEU A 110 10.86 3.98 7.68
N GLY A 111 10.10 4.16 6.59
CA GLY A 111 9.59 5.48 6.21
C GLY A 111 8.61 6.07 7.23
N VAL A 112 7.63 5.29 7.68
CA VAL A 112 6.55 5.75 8.57
C VAL A 112 7.04 6.01 10.00
N THR A 113 7.99 5.23 10.51
CA THR A 113 8.45 5.38 11.91
C THR A 113 9.60 6.37 12.09
N LEU A 114 10.17 6.86 11.00
CA LEU A 114 11.24 7.86 11.00
C LEU A 114 10.81 9.16 11.69
N ASP A 115 9.59 9.59 11.47
CA ASP A 115 9.03 10.83 11.99
C ASP A 115 9.05 10.90 13.51
N TYR A 116 8.78 9.78 14.18
CA TYR A 116 8.81 9.68 15.63
C TYR A 116 10.21 9.95 16.20
N SER A 117 11.23 9.44 15.52
CA SER A 117 12.63 9.65 15.88
C SER A 117 13.05 11.10 15.70
N ILE A 118 12.59 11.76 14.62
CA ILE A 118 12.84 13.17 14.32
C ILE A 118 12.20 14.05 15.41
N PHE A 119 10.94 13.77 15.78
CA PHE A 119 10.23 14.55 16.81
C PHE A 119 10.92 14.41 18.17
N LEU A 120 11.35 13.21 18.55
CA LEU A 120 12.06 13.01 19.80
C LEU A 120 13.40 13.77 19.82
N TRP A 121 14.16 13.71 18.73
CA TRP A 121 15.44 14.42 18.62
C TRP A 121 15.27 15.94 18.76
N HIS A 122 14.31 16.53 18.07
CA HIS A 122 14.05 17.97 18.18
C HIS A 122 13.61 18.36 19.60
N SER A 123 12.73 17.56 20.21
CA SER A 123 12.30 17.80 21.59
C SER A 123 13.47 17.65 22.60
N TYR A 124 14.37 16.70 22.39
CA TYR A 124 15.58 16.54 23.19
C TYR A 124 16.51 17.76 23.09
N LYS A 125 16.71 18.28 21.87
CA LYS A 125 17.49 19.52 21.68
C LYS A 125 16.89 20.71 22.42
N GLU A 126 15.60 20.95 22.27
CA GLU A 126 14.90 22.02 22.97
C GLU A 126 15.05 21.87 24.49
N ALA A 127 14.83 20.68 25.03
CA ALA A 127 14.97 20.41 26.47
C ALA A 127 16.44 20.55 26.96
N LYS A 128 17.44 20.17 26.14
CA LYS A 128 18.86 20.32 26.46
C LYS A 128 19.29 21.79 26.53
N GLU A 129 18.67 22.70 25.76
CA GLU A 129 18.91 24.13 25.86
C GLU A 129 18.40 24.70 27.21
N GLU A 130 17.30 24.16 27.73
CA GLU A 130 16.71 24.56 29.01
C GLU A 130 17.43 23.94 30.23
N THR A 131 17.99 22.73 30.07
CA THR A 131 18.68 21.97 31.13
C THR A 131 20.05 21.45 30.63
N PRO A 132 21.04 22.34 30.41
CA PRO A 132 22.31 21.96 29.77
C PRO A 132 23.19 21.04 30.61
N ASP A 133 23.04 21.03 31.92
CA ASP A 133 23.88 20.25 32.86
C ASP A 133 23.36 18.84 33.15
N ASP A 134 22.08 18.55 32.80
CA ASP A 134 21.45 17.23 33.04
C ASP A 134 20.79 16.65 31.80
N HIS A 135 21.57 15.85 31.07
CA HIS A 135 21.11 15.19 29.84
C HIS A 135 20.01 14.14 30.10
N HIS A 136 19.96 13.55 31.32
CA HIS A 136 18.91 12.59 31.68
C HIS A 136 17.58 13.29 31.90
N GLU A 137 17.58 14.43 32.60
CA GLU A 137 16.39 15.24 32.80
C GLU A 137 15.91 15.82 31.47
N ALA A 138 16.82 16.35 30.62
CA ALA A 138 16.48 16.81 29.28
C ALA A 138 15.80 15.71 28.46
N MET A 139 16.29 14.46 28.51
CA MET A 139 15.68 13.34 27.80
C MET A 139 14.31 12.95 28.39
N ALA A 140 14.17 12.97 29.73
CA ALA A 140 12.89 12.69 30.37
C ALA A 140 11.81 13.70 29.96
N VAL A 141 12.16 15.00 29.93
CA VAL A 141 11.29 16.08 29.44
C VAL A 141 10.96 15.87 27.95
N ALA A 142 11.96 15.54 27.13
CA ALA A 142 11.76 15.28 25.72
C ALA A 142 10.80 14.12 25.45
N ILE A 143 10.96 13.00 26.15
CA ILE A 143 10.04 11.85 26.05
C ILE A 143 8.62 12.29 26.47
N GLY A 144 8.49 12.99 27.60
CA GLY A 144 7.18 13.48 28.07
C GLY A 144 6.47 14.38 27.07
N ASN A 145 7.18 15.33 26.47
CA ASN A 145 6.65 16.25 25.46
C ASN A 145 6.29 15.54 24.15
N THR A 146 7.12 14.58 23.75
CA THR A 146 6.97 13.89 22.46
C THR A 146 5.94 12.77 22.53
N LEU A 147 5.82 12.08 23.65
CA LEU A 147 4.98 10.89 23.79
C LEU A 147 3.52 11.17 23.41
N THR A 148 2.96 12.29 23.85
CA THR A 148 1.58 12.65 23.55
C THR A 148 1.36 12.88 22.05
N SER A 149 2.32 13.53 21.39
CA SER A 149 2.24 13.81 19.96
C SER A 149 2.48 12.54 19.14
N VAL A 150 3.50 11.74 19.49
CA VAL A 150 3.84 10.49 18.80
C VAL A 150 2.73 9.45 18.97
N VAL A 151 2.16 9.29 20.16
CA VAL A 151 1.02 8.37 20.38
C VAL A 151 -0.20 8.83 19.59
N GLY A 152 -0.50 10.13 19.60
CA GLY A 152 -1.63 10.68 18.82
C GLY A 152 -1.48 10.42 17.32
N SER A 153 -0.29 10.63 16.77
CA SER A 153 0.08 10.39 15.38
C SER A 153 0.10 8.89 15.05
N SER A 154 0.77 8.08 15.87
CA SER A 154 0.84 6.64 15.62
C SER A 154 -0.52 5.94 15.62
N ILE A 155 -1.48 6.40 16.43
CA ILE A 155 -2.85 5.86 16.42
C ILE A 155 -3.54 6.11 15.08
N THR A 156 -3.35 7.27 14.45
CA THR A 156 -3.90 7.53 13.11
C THR A 156 -3.28 6.63 12.06
N THR A 157 -1.98 6.43 12.13
CA THR A 157 -1.25 5.55 11.22
C THR A 157 -1.65 4.07 11.40
N VAL A 158 -1.73 3.60 12.65
CA VAL A 158 -2.21 2.25 12.99
C VAL A 158 -3.65 2.05 12.49
N ALA A 159 -4.53 3.05 12.67
CA ALA A 159 -5.90 2.95 12.19
C ALA A 159 -5.98 2.90 10.66
N GLY A 160 -5.13 3.65 9.95
CA GLY A 160 -5.00 3.55 8.49
C GLY A 160 -4.62 2.13 8.06
N PHE A 161 -3.62 1.50 8.71
CA PHE A 161 -3.26 0.12 8.41
C PHE A 161 -4.34 -0.89 8.82
N ILE A 162 -4.99 -0.72 9.97
CA ILE A 162 -6.10 -1.60 10.39
C ILE A 162 -7.28 -1.50 9.43
N ALA A 163 -7.52 -0.35 8.78
CA ALA A 163 -8.57 -0.24 7.78
C ALA A 163 -8.35 -1.19 6.58
N LEU A 164 -7.11 -1.56 6.24
CA LEU A 164 -6.81 -2.59 5.23
C LEU A 164 -7.32 -3.98 5.62
N CYS A 165 -7.47 -4.26 6.91
CA CYS A 165 -8.01 -5.54 7.37
C CYS A 165 -9.49 -5.74 7.02
N PHE A 166 -10.18 -4.70 6.54
CA PHE A 166 -11.56 -4.78 6.04
C PHE A 166 -11.63 -5.15 4.54
N MET A 167 -10.48 -5.39 3.89
CA MET A 167 -10.46 -5.97 2.56
C MET A 167 -10.92 -7.42 2.58
N SER A 168 -11.66 -7.82 1.56
CA SER A 168 -11.99 -9.22 1.31
C SER A 168 -10.75 -9.99 0.80
N PHE A 169 -9.84 -9.30 0.12
CA PHE A 169 -8.59 -9.86 -0.36
C PHE A 169 -7.57 -9.98 0.79
N THR A 170 -7.10 -11.19 1.05
CA THR A 170 -6.28 -11.55 2.22
C THR A 170 -4.97 -10.76 2.36
N LEU A 171 -4.39 -10.31 1.25
CA LEU A 171 -3.20 -9.45 1.28
C LEU A 171 -3.43 -8.15 2.08
N GLY A 172 -4.67 -7.61 2.07
CA GLY A 172 -5.02 -6.45 2.87
C GLY A 172 -4.92 -6.72 4.37
N LEU A 173 -5.39 -7.88 4.81
CA LEU A 173 -5.27 -8.32 6.20
C LEU A 173 -3.80 -8.48 6.61
N ASP A 174 -3.00 -9.16 5.79
CA ASP A 174 -1.58 -9.37 6.05
C ASP A 174 -0.83 -8.04 6.19
N LEU A 175 -0.97 -7.18 5.17
CA LEU A 175 -0.30 -5.89 5.15
C LEU A 175 -0.79 -5.00 6.31
N GLY A 176 -2.10 -4.99 6.57
CA GLY A 176 -2.71 -4.22 7.64
C GLY A 176 -2.18 -4.59 9.01
N VAL A 177 -2.20 -5.88 9.36
CA VAL A 177 -1.74 -6.38 10.67
C VAL A 177 -0.23 -6.21 10.84
N VAL A 178 0.58 -6.59 9.84
CA VAL A 178 2.04 -6.50 9.91
C VAL A 178 2.50 -5.06 10.03
N MET A 179 1.89 -4.15 9.27
CA MET A 179 2.24 -2.73 9.32
C MET A 179 1.75 -2.05 10.61
N ALA A 180 0.53 -2.31 11.06
CA ALA A 180 0.02 -1.78 12.31
C ALA A 180 0.91 -2.21 13.50
N LYS A 181 1.28 -3.48 13.57
CA LYS A 181 2.22 -4.02 14.56
C LYS A 181 3.60 -3.36 14.42
N GLY A 182 4.09 -3.17 13.20
CA GLY A 182 5.35 -2.49 12.91
C GLY A 182 5.40 -1.06 13.44
N VAL A 183 4.32 -0.29 13.27
CA VAL A 183 4.21 1.08 13.81
C VAL A 183 4.25 1.07 15.33
N VAL A 184 3.51 0.17 16.00
CA VAL A 184 3.52 0.05 17.47
C VAL A 184 4.92 -0.28 17.98
N LEU A 185 5.61 -1.23 17.36
CA LEU A 185 7.00 -1.59 17.71
C LEU A 185 7.96 -0.42 17.43
N GLY A 186 7.74 0.36 16.38
CA GLY A 186 8.50 1.57 16.08
C GLY A 186 8.36 2.63 17.16
N VAL A 187 7.14 2.88 17.64
CA VAL A 187 6.90 3.81 18.77
C VAL A 187 7.60 3.32 20.04
N ILE A 188 7.49 2.03 20.37
CA ILE A 188 8.19 1.45 21.53
C ILE A 188 9.69 1.64 21.38
N GLY A 189 10.27 1.37 20.21
CA GLY A 189 11.69 1.58 19.92
C GLY A 189 12.10 3.04 20.06
N CYS A 190 11.26 3.96 19.58
CA CYS A 190 11.51 5.40 19.67
C CYS A 190 11.58 5.90 21.12
N VAL A 191 10.73 5.42 22.02
CA VAL A 191 10.69 5.89 23.41
C VAL A 191 11.58 5.08 24.38
N THR A 192 12.15 3.96 23.92
CA THR A 192 13.00 3.10 24.77
C THR A 192 14.43 2.97 24.22
N ILE A 193 14.58 2.44 23.02
CA ILE A 193 15.88 2.15 22.40
C ILE A 193 16.60 3.43 22.00
N LEU A 194 15.92 4.32 21.30
CA LEU A 194 16.53 5.55 20.79
C LEU A 194 17.04 6.47 21.91
N PRO A 195 16.28 6.77 22.99
CA PRO A 195 16.79 7.54 24.12
C PRO A 195 18.03 6.91 24.77
N SER A 196 18.03 5.59 24.92
CA SER A 196 19.16 4.86 25.49
C SER A 196 20.42 4.98 24.64
N LEU A 197 20.28 4.92 23.29
CA LEU A 197 21.41 5.12 22.37
C LEU A 197 21.92 6.57 22.43
N ILE A 198 21.05 7.56 22.42
CA ILE A 198 21.40 8.99 22.49
C ILE A 198 22.16 9.28 23.78
N LEU A 199 21.65 8.88 24.95
CA LEU A 199 22.28 9.11 26.24
C LEU A 199 23.62 8.37 26.41
N THR A 200 23.70 7.13 25.90
CA THR A 200 24.95 6.33 26.01
C THR A 200 26.07 6.94 25.16
N PHE A 201 25.75 7.49 24.01
CA PHE A 201 26.75 8.01 23.07
C PHE A 201 26.73 9.54 22.96
N ASP A 202 26.17 10.26 23.92
CA ASP A 202 26.00 11.71 23.87
C ASP A 202 27.32 12.47 23.58
N LYS A 203 28.45 12.08 24.23
CA LYS A 203 29.78 12.66 23.94
C LYS A 203 30.26 12.43 22.50
N ALA A 204 29.84 11.35 21.86
CA ALA A 204 30.19 11.09 20.46
C ALA A 204 29.29 11.91 19.53
N LEU A 205 28.01 12.09 19.89
CA LEU A 205 27.09 12.98 19.20
C LEU A 205 27.59 14.42 19.15
N GLU A 206 28.02 14.96 20.29
CA GLU A 206 28.57 16.32 20.37
C GLU A 206 29.78 16.54 19.48
N LYS A 207 30.66 15.53 19.34
CA LYS A 207 31.84 15.60 18.46
C LYS A 207 31.51 15.57 16.96
N THR A 208 30.35 15.03 16.59
CA THR A 208 29.90 14.89 15.20
C THR A 208 28.88 15.95 14.79
N MET A 209 28.57 16.90 15.69
CA MET A 209 27.65 17.98 15.39
C MET A 209 28.21 18.91 14.30
N HIS A 210 27.35 19.30 13.40
CA HIS A 210 27.63 20.27 12.34
C HIS A 210 26.49 21.28 12.26
N ARG A 211 26.74 22.37 11.52
CA ARG A 211 25.74 23.42 11.35
C ARG A 211 24.54 22.88 10.55
N GLU A 212 23.34 23.07 11.06
CA GLU A 212 22.12 22.77 10.33
C GLU A 212 22.05 23.57 9.01
N ILE A 213 21.71 22.87 7.93
CA ILE A 213 21.55 23.48 6.61
C ILE A 213 20.14 24.10 6.48
N MET A 214 19.22 23.74 7.38
CA MET A 214 17.85 24.23 7.36
C MET A 214 17.78 25.76 7.49
N PRO A 215 17.20 26.47 6.51
CA PRO A 215 17.02 27.91 6.62
C PRO A 215 15.88 28.25 7.59
N ASN A 216 15.85 29.50 8.06
CA ASN A 216 14.71 30.01 8.80
C ASN A 216 13.51 30.22 7.86
N PHE A 217 12.38 29.63 8.19
CA PHE A 217 11.16 29.67 7.38
C PHE A 217 10.14 30.73 7.82
N ASP A 218 10.46 31.62 8.76
CA ASP A 218 9.52 32.65 9.21
C ASP A 218 9.07 33.59 8.09
N LYS A 219 10.00 34.01 7.23
CA LYS A 219 9.69 34.90 6.08
C LYS A 219 8.85 34.17 5.02
N PRO A 220 9.24 32.95 4.55
CA PRO A 220 8.40 32.14 3.65
C PRO A 220 7.01 31.86 4.23
N ALA A 221 6.91 31.49 5.50
CA ALA A 221 5.64 31.21 6.15
C ALA A 221 4.71 32.43 6.15
N ARG A 222 5.22 33.61 6.52
CA ARG A 222 4.45 34.87 6.45
C ARG A 222 4.01 35.19 5.02
N TRP A 223 4.87 34.96 4.03
CA TRP A 223 4.53 35.18 2.62
C TRP A 223 3.38 34.25 2.19
N ILE A 224 3.47 32.95 2.50
CA ILE A 224 2.41 31.96 2.19
C ILE A 224 1.08 32.37 2.82
N VAL A 225 1.07 32.72 4.10
CA VAL A 225 -0.16 33.11 4.82
C VAL A 225 -0.76 34.40 4.27
N ASN A 226 0.06 35.37 3.88
CA ASN A 226 -0.42 36.62 3.29
C ASN A 226 -1.00 36.44 1.88
N HIS A 227 -0.52 35.43 1.14
CA HIS A 227 -0.98 35.10 -0.19
C HIS A 227 -1.87 33.84 -0.22
N SER A 228 -2.47 33.48 0.91
CA SER A 228 -3.30 32.27 1.07
C SER A 228 -4.43 32.15 0.03
N TRP A 229 -4.95 33.26 -0.49
CA TRP A 229 -5.96 33.25 -1.55
C TRP A 229 -5.47 32.61 -2.86
N ILE A 230 -4.17 32.75 -3.19
CA ILE A 230 -3.57 32.14 -4.39
C ILE A 230 -3.63 30.61 -4.26
N PHE A 231 -3.19 30.09 -3.12
CA PHE A 231 -3.18 28.63 -2.88
C PHE A 231 -4.58 28.06 -2.78
N LEU A 232 -5.55 28.84 -2.30
CA LEU A 232 -6.95 28.44 -2.30
C LEU A 232 -7.52 28.35 -3.72
N ILE A 233 -7.17 29.29 -4.61
CA ILE A 233 -7.56 29.23 -6.02
C ILE A 233 -6.92 28.02 -6.70
N ILE A 234 -5.63 27.77 -6.48
CA ILE A 234 -4.93 26.60 -7.02
C ILE A 234 -5.60 25.31 -6.54
N PHE A 235 -5.93 25.22 -5.25
CA PHE A 235 -6.65 24.07 -4.68
C PHE A 235 -7.98 23.82 -5.39
N VAL A 236 -8.81 24.87 -5.57
CA VAL A 236 -10.13 24.73 -6.23
C VAL A 236 -9.97 24.36 -7.72
N LEU A 237 -8.99 24.97 -8.42
CA LEU A 237 -8.72 24.67 -9.82
C LEU A 237 -8.22 23.24 -10.05
N LEU A 238 -7.38 22.74 -9.15
CA LEU A 238 -6.81 21.39 -9.26
C LEU A 238 -7.78 20.30 -8.76
N LEU A 239 -8.76 20.64 -7.91
CA LEU A 239 -9.68 19.65 -7.32
C LEU A 239 -10.47 18.91 -8.39
N GLY A 240 -11.02 19.61 -9.39
CA GLY A 240 -11.78 19.00 -10.48
C GLY A 240 -10.94 18.03 -11.32
N PRO A 241 -9.80 18.47 -11.89
CA PRO A 241 -8.87 17.58 -12.60
C PRO A 241 -8.38 16.42 -11.75
N ALA A 242 -8.07 16.63 -10.45
CA ALA A 242 -7.59 15.58 -9.57
C ALA A 242 -8.64 14.48 -9.37
N ILE A 243 -9.89 14.84 -9.08
CA ILE A 243 -11.00 13.90 -8.94
C ILE A 243 -11.29 13.19 -10.28
N TYR A 244 -11.26 13.92 -11.39
CA TYR A 244 -11.47 13.34 -12.70
C TYR A 244 -10.39 12.32 -13.06
N GLY A 245 -9.11 12.66 -12.88
CA GLY A 245 -7.99 11.74 -13.09
C GLY A 245 -8.07 10.51 -12.19
N TYR A 246 -8.37 10.71 -10.91
CA TYR A 246 -8.53 9.63 -9.93
C TYR A 246 -9.59 8.60 -10.35
N ASN A 247 -10.77 9.07 -10.79
CA ASN A 247 -11.87 8.20 -11.20
C ASN A 247 -11.65 7.51 -12.56
N ASN A 248 -10.71 7.99 -13.37
CA ASN A 248 -10.45 7.47 -14.71
C ASN A 248 -9.04 6.83 -14.84
N THR A 249 -8.30 6.71 -13.74
CA THR A 249 -7.01 6.00 -13.74
C THR A 249 -7.24 4.51 -14.02
N LYS A 250 -6.54 3.99 -15.02
CA LYS A 250 -6.63 2.59 -15.40
C LYS A 250 -5.86 1.71 -14.42
N VAL A 251 -6.48 0.60 -14.07
CA VAL A 251 -5.95 -0.40 -13.14
C VAL A 251 -5.77 -1.72 -13.90
N TYR A 252 -4.65 -2.38 -13.72
CA TYR A 252 -4.45 -3.72 -14.26
C TYR A 252 -4.55 -4.78 -13.16
N TYR A 253 -5.00 -5.97 -13.55
CA TYR A 253 -5.23 -7.12 -12.67
C TYR A 253 -4.37 -8.32 -13.04
N ASP A 254 -3.87 -8.38 -14.28
CA ASP A 254 -2.96 -9.43 -14.72
C ASP A 254 -1.55 -9.14 -14.19
N LEU A 255 -1.04 -10.04 -13.36
CA LEU A 255 0.29 -9.95 -12.76
C LEU A 255 1.37 -10.55 -13.68
N SER A 256 1.00 -11.42 -14.61
CA SER A 256 1.92 -12.11 -15.48
C SER A 256 2.54 -11.19 -16.54
N ASP A 257 1.76 -10.24 -17.05
CA ASP A 257 2.18 -9.28 -18.08
C ASP A 257 3.21 -8.24 -17.58
N THR A 258 3.33 -8.08 -16.27
CA THR A 258 4.21 -7.07 -15.66
C THR A 258 5.53 -7.65 -15.17
N LEU A 259 5.75 -8.94 -15.36
CA LEU A 259 6.97 -9.59 -14.95
C LEU A 259 8.12 -9.31 -15.93
N PRO A 260 9.37 -9.23 -15.43
CA PRO A 260 10.53 -9.06 -16.28
C PRO A 260 10.64 -10.16 -17.36
N GLU A 261 10.89 -9.76 -18.61
CA GLU A 261 11.02 -10.70 -19.75
C GLU A 261 12.11 -11.77 -19.56
N LYS A 262 13.03 -11.57 -18.60
CA LYS A 262 14.12 -12.51 -18.30
C LYS A 262 13.67 -13.73 -17.51
N LEU A 263 12.49 -13.70 -16.90
CA LEU A 263 11.97 -14.82 -16.12
C LEU A 263 11.56 -15.98 -17.04
N ASN A 264 11.78 -17.21 -16.54
CA ASN A 264 11.45 -18.42 -17.29
C ASN A 264 9.95 -18.48 -17.62
N CYS A 265 9.07 -18.14 -16.67
CA CYS A 265 7.63 -18.10 -16.90
C CYS A 265 7.20 -17.04 -17.92
N SER A 266 7.83 -15.85 -17.93
CA SER A 266 7.52 -14.79 -18.91
C SER A 266 7.93 -15.20 -20.32
N GLN A 267 9.12 -15.82 -20.46
CA GLN A 267 9.58 -16.37 -21.74
C GLN A 267 8.66 -17.50 -22.21
N ALA A 268 8.23 -18.37 -21.28
CA ALA A 268 7.30 -19.45 -21.59
C ALA A 268 5.97 -18.94 -22.12
N ASN A 269 5.36 -17.98 -21.43
CA ASN A 269 4.08 -17.38 -21.84
C ASN A 269 4.19 -16.69 -23.19
N LYS A 270 5.29 -15.95 -23.44
CA LYS A 270 5.55 -15.30 -24.73
C LYS A 270 5.69 -16.32 -25.87
N MET A 271 6.46 -17.40 -25.64
CA MET A 271 6.62 -18.47 -26.63
C MET A 271 5.31 -19.20 -26.93
N LEU A 272 4.47 -19.42 -25.91
CA LEU A 272 3.14 -19.99 -26.11
C LEU A 272 2.28 -19.08 -26.97
N ALA A 273 2.21 -17.79 -26.66
CA ALA A 273 1.41 -16.83 -27.41
C ALA A 273 1.89 -16.65 -28.87
N GLU A 274 3.20 -16.73 -29.13
CA GLU A 274 3.77 -16.54 -30.46
C GLU A 274 3.68 -17.80 -31.36
N ASN A 275 3.66 -18.99 -30.78
CA ASN A 275 3.79 -20.25 -31.55
C ASN A 275 2.54 -21.12 -31.54
N PHE A 276 1.57 -20.84 -30.67
CA PHE A 276 0.35 -21.62 -30.53
C PHE A 276 -0.87 -20.69 -30.56
N ASP A 277 -1.60 -20.71 -31.67
CA ASP A 277 -2.84 -19.94 -31.80
C ASP A 277 -3.88 -20.39 -30.76
N GLY A 278 -4.56 -19.44 -30.13
CA GLY A 278 -5.66 -19.72 -29.21
C GLY A 278 -5.26 -20.16 -27.79
N THR A 279 -3.98 -20.02 -27.41
CA THR A 279 -3.51 -20.36 -26.05
C THR A 279 -3.35 -19.14 -25.12
N ASN A 280 -3.92 -18.00 -25.48
CA ASN A 280 -3.80 -16.76 -24.69
C ASN A 280 -4.40 -16.90 -23.29
N SER A 281 -5.50 -17.63 -23.16
CA SER A 281 -6.07 -17.95 -21.86
C SER A 281 -6.84 -19.26 -21.94
N ILE A 282 -6.60 -20.15 -20.99
CA ILE A 282 -7.36 -21.39 -20.80
C ILE A 282 -8.03 -21.34 -19.44
N TYR A 283 -9.33 -21.57 -19.43
CA TYR A 283 -10.10 -21.76 -18.21
C TYR A 283 -10.97 -23.01 -18.31
N MET A 284 -11.61 -23.42 -17.25
CA MET A 284 -12.27 -24.71 -17.17
C MET A 284 -13.71 -24.57 -16.68
N ILE A 285 -14.54 -25.53 -17.07
CA ILE A 285 -15.86 -25.72 -16.48
C ILE A 285 -15.79 -27.01 -15.66
N LEU A 286 -16.16 -26.93 -14.37
CA LEU A 286 -16.46 -28.08 -13.54
C LEU A 286 -17.95 -28.35 -13.65
N ALA A 287 -18.32 -29.52 -14.16
CA ALA A 287 -19.68 -29.98 -14.27
C ALA A 287 -19.87 -31.32 -13.49
N ASP A 288 -21.08 -31.67 -13.17
CA ASP A 288 -21.38 -32.94 -12.49
C ASP A 288 -20.83 -34.13 -13.32
N SER A 289 -20.14 -35.06 -12.67
CA SER A 289 -19.59 -36.26 -13.35
C SER A 289 -20.64 -37.18 -13.98
N ASN A 290 -21.89 -37.08 -13.52
CA ASN A 290 -23.02 -37.84 -14.05
C ASN A 290 -23.76 -37.15 -15.22
N LEU A 291 -23.26 -35.98 -15.67
CA LEU A 291 -23.82 -35.31 -16.85
C LEU A 291 -23.75 -36.26 -18.06
N SER A 292 -24.83 -36.33 -18.83
CA SER A 292 -24.85 -37.24 -19.99
C SER A 292 -23.87 -36.77 -21.06
N ALA A 293 -23.31 -37.72 -21.83
CA ALA A 293 -22.44 -37.38 -22.96
C ALA A 293 -23.16 -36.52 -24.01
N GLU A 294 -24.48 -36.66 -24.17
CA GLU A 294 -25.30 -35.85 -25.06
C GLU A 294 -25.36 -34.39 -24.57
N ASP A 295 -25.62 -34.17 -23.27
CA ASP A 295 -25.68 -32.84 -22.67
C ASP A 295 -24.26 -32.19 -22.62
N SER A 296 -23.23 -32.97 -22.30
CA SER A 296 -21.82 -32.54 -22.33
C SER A 296 -21.43 -32.04 -23.72
N ASN A 297 -21.72 -32.79 -24.77
CA ASN A 297 -21.45 -32.41 -26.16
C ASN A 297 -22.29 -31.21 -26.59
N ALA A 298 -23.58 -31.14 -26.22
CA ALA A 298 -24.42 -30.00 -26.53
C ALA A 298 -23.92 -28.73 -25.85
N MET A 299 -23.49 -28.80 -24.59
CA MET A 299 -22.86 -27.70 -23.86
C MET A 299 -21.60 -27.21 -24.57
N MET A 300 -20.68 -28.12 -24.91
CA MET A 300 -19.42 -27.74 -25.58
C MET A 300 -19.65 -27.13 -26.96
N ASN A 301 -20.62 -27.61 -27.72
CA ASN A 301 -20.99 -27.01 -29.02
C ASN A 301 -21.53 -25.58 -28.83
N GLU A 302 -22.43 -25.36 -27.85
CA GLU A 302 -22.98 -24.02 -27.56
C GLU A 302 -21.89 -23.06 -27.06
N VAL A 303 -20.89 -23.53 -26.31
CA VAL A 303 -19.73 -22.74 -25.89
C VAL A 303 -18.83 -22.46 -27.08
N ASN A 304 -18.56 -23.42 -27.97
CA ASN A 304 -17.75 -23.23 -29.16
C ASN A 304 -18.34 -22.20 -30.16
N ASP A 305 -19.65 -22.03 -30.17
CA ASP A 305 -20.33 -21.04 -31.01
C ASP A 305 -20.19 -19.59 -30.50
N LEU A 306 -19.60 -19.38 -29.31
CA LEU A 306 -19.36 -18.03 -28.77
C LEU A 306 -18.16 -17.36 -29.46
N ASP A 307 -18.30 -16.05 -29.70
CA ASP A 307 -17.22 -15.22 -30.23
C ASP A 307 -15.98 -15.28 -29.34
N GLY A 308 -14.81 -15.45 -29.96
CA GLY A 308 -13.50 -15.45 -29.28
C GLY A 308 -13.14 -16.78 -28.62
N ILE A 309 -13.96 -17.80 -28.66
CA ILE A 309 -13.60 -19.17 -28.26
C ILE A 309 -12.74 -19.77 -29.38
N SER A 310 -11.58 -20.32 -29.02
CA SER A 310 -10.72 -21.08 -29.92
C SER A 310 -11.13 -22.53 -29.98
N PHE A 311 -11.37 -23.12 -28.82
CA PHE A 311 -11.95 -24.45 -28.65
C PHE A 311 -12.56 -24.62 -27.26
N ALA A 312 -13.60 -25.44 -27.18
CA ALA A 312 -14.13 -25.95 -25.92
C ALA A 312 -14.27 -27.47 -26.06
N LEU A 313 -13.67 -28.21 -25.12
CA LEU A 313 -13.57 -29.67 -25.15
C LEU A 313 -13.95 -30.27 -23.80
N SER A 314 -14.78 -31.30 -23.83
CA SER A 314 -14.96 -32.28 -22.76
C SER A 314 -14.33 -33.61 -23.17
N ILE A 315 -14.24 -34.54 -22.23
CA ILE A 315 -13.78 -35.90 -22.55
C ILE A 315 -14.66 -36.55 -23.63
N ASP A 316 -15.98 -36.33 -23.55
CA ASP A 316 -16.96 -36.87 -24.48
C ASP A 316 -16.89 -36.21 -25.86
N SER A 317 -16.66 -34.88 -25.92
CA SER A 317 -16.57 -34.14 -27.20
C SER A 317 -15.24 -34.39 -27.91
N ALA A 318 -14.14 -34.58 -27.17
CA ALA A 318 -12.82 -34.90 -27.75
C ALA A 318 -12.80 -36.26 -28.44
N LEU A 319 -13.64 -37.20 -28.01
CA LEU A 319 -13.76 -38.54 -28.60
C LEU A 319 -14.73 -38.60 -29.78
N GLY A 320 -15.42 -37.50 -30.10
CA GLY A 320 -16.40 -37.44 -31.19
C GLY A 320 -17.64 -38.28 -30.97
N GLY A 321 -17.92 -38.73 -29.75
CA GLY A 321 -19.09 -39.53 -29.39
C GLY A 321 -19.11 -40.98 -29.95
N GLU A 322 -18.12 -41.35 -30.75
CA GLU A 322 -18.02 -42.67 -31.37
C GLU A 322 -17.15 -43.65 -30.57
N ILE A 323 -16.28 -43.14 -29.67
CA ILE A 323 -15.42 -43.99 -28.84
C ILE A 323 -16.01 -43.96 -27.40
N PRO A 324 -16.44 -45.11 -26.86
CA PRO A 324 -16.83 -45.16 -25.45
C PRO A 324 -15.68 -44.79 -24.52
N THR A 325 -15.96 -44.00 -23.50
CA THR A 325 -14.96 -43.57 -22.47
C THR A 325 -14.26 -44.76 -21.80
N GLU A 326 -14.92 -45.93 -21.76
CA GLU A 326 -14.39 -47.18 -21.25
C GLU A 326 -13.21 -47.74 -22.05
N MET A 327 -12.95 -47.24 -23.30
CA MET A 327 -11.80 -47.61 -24.11
C MET A 327 -10.58 -46.71 -23.88
N LEU A 328 -10.70 -45.65 -23.10
CA LEU A 328 -9.59 -44.79 -22.73
C LEU A 328 -8.74 -45.42 -21.62
N PRO A 329 -7.46 -45.06 -21.51
CA PRO A 329 -6.67 -45.39 -20.34
C PRO A 329 -7.32 -44.84 -19.07
N ASP A 330 -7.48 -45.66 -18.06
CA ASP A 330 -8.07 -45.27 -16.76
C ASP A 330 -7.36 -44.05 -16.16
N SER A 331 -6.06 -43.89 -16.39
CA SER A 331 -5.27 -42.78 -15.95
C SER A 331 -5.69 -41.42 -16.57
N LEU A 332 -6.17 -41.43 -17.82
CA LEU A 332 -6.64 -40.21 -18.48
C LEU A 332 -8.06 -39.85 -18.02
N VAL A 333 -8.90 -40.86 -17.87
CA VAL A 333 -10.30 -40.69 -17.43
C VAL A 333 -10.31 -40.19 -16.00
N SER A 334 -9.51 -40.78 -15.10
CA SER A 334 -9.44 -40.38 -13.68
C SER A 334 -8.94 -38.97 -13.44
N GLU A 335 -8.10 -38.43 -14.34
CA GLU A 335 -7.61 -37.05 -14.25
C GLU A 335 -8.65 -36.00 -14.69
N LEU A 336 -9.56 -36.38 -15.61
CA LEU A 336 -10.55 -35.45 -16.18
C LEU A 336 -11.95 -35.65 -15.60
N LYS A 337 -12.22 -36.80 -15.01
CA LYS A 337 -13.54 -37.19 -14.44
C LYS A 337 -13.34 -37.86 -13.10
N GLY A 338 -13.60 -37.09 -12.04
CA GLY A 338 -13.61 -37.55 -10.66
C GLY A 338 -14.99 -38.13 -10.26
N ASP A 339 -15.15 -38.43 -8.97
CA ASP A 339 -16.39 -39.00 -8.43
C ASP A 339 -17.58 -38.02 -8.49
N GLU A 340 -17.32 -36.72 -8.26
CA GLU A 340 -18.37 -35.70 -8.19
C GLU A 340 -18.38 -34.79 -9.42
N TYR A 341 -17.21 -34.45 -9.97
CA TYR A 341 -17.05 -33.46 -11.06
C TYR A 341 -16.25 -34.00 -12.20
N GLN A 342 -16.53 -33.47 -13.39
CA GLN A 342 -15.70 -33.59 -14.60
C GLN A 342 -15.18 -32.22 -15.01
N ILE A 343 -13.97 -32.21 -15.58
CA ILE A 343 -13.29 -31.01 -16.06
C ILE A 343 -13.48 -30.90 -17.58
N MET A 344 -13.96 -29.73 -18.02
CA MET A 344 -14.04 -29.37 -19.42
C MET A 344 -13.15 -28.16 -19.66
N MET A 345 -12.39 -28.16 -20.74
CA MET A 345 -11.43 -27.10 -21.08
C MET A 345 -12.04 -26.11 -22.07
N VAL A 346 -11.84 -24.84 -21.81
CA VAL A 346 -12.25 -23.75 -22.71
C VAL A 346 -11.04 -22.85 -22.97
N SER A 347 -10.69 -22.68 -24.25
CA SER A 347 -9.62 -21.80 -24.69
C SER A 347 -10.18 -20.59 -25.42
N THR A 348 -9.63 -19.41 -25.14
CA THR A 348 -10.09 -18.15 -25.70
C THR A 348 -8.95 -17.33 -26.32
N ASN A 349 -9.29 -16.52 -27.33
CA ASN A 349 -8.38 -15.56 -27.96
C ASN A 349 -8.33 -14.21 -27.19
N TYR A 350 -9.22 -14.00 -26.22
CA TYR A 350 -9.26 -12.77 -25.47
C TYR A 350 -8.19 -12.74 -24.38
N THR A 351 -7.66 -11.58 -24.10
CA THR A 351 -6.69 -11.37 -23.02
C THR A 351 -7.37 -11.35 -21.66
N ILE A 352 -6.67 -11.88 -20.65
CA ILE A 352 -7.13 -11.86 -19.26
C ILE A 352 -7.42 -10.42 -18.82
N ALA A 353 -8.44 -10.24 -17.99
CA ALA A 353 -8.89 -8.95 -17.46
C ALA A 353 -9.47 -7.95 -18.50
N SER A 354 -9.67 -8.37 -19.75
CA SER A 354 -10.39 -7.55 -20.73
C SER A 354 -11.90 -7.60 -20.49
N ASP A 355 -12.63 -6.59 -20.97
CA ASP A 355 -14.09 -6.57 -20.89
C ASP A 355 -14.71 -7.71 -21.73
N GLU A 356 -14.08 -8.03 -22.86
CA GLU A 356 -14.50 -9.11 -23.77
C GLU A 356 -14.45 -10.49 -23.10
N ILE A 357 -13.37 -10.81 -22.38
CA ILE A 357 -13.28 -12.10 -21.68
C ILE A 357 -14.24 -12.15 -20.49
N ASN A 358 -14.44 -11.03 -19.79
CA ASN A 358 -15.39 -10.96 -18.68
C ASN A 358 -16.84 -11.21 -19.13
N ASP A 359 -17.23 -10.65 -20.27
CA ASP A 359 -18.53 -10.91 -20.88
C ASP A 359 -18.65 -12.34 -21.40
N GLN A 360 -17.59 -12.88 -22.02
CA GLN A 360 -17.54 -14.27 -22.47
C GLN A 360 -17.72 -15.25 -21.30
N ILE A 361 -17.00 -15.05 -20.18
CA ILE A 361 -17.14 -15.89 -18.97
C ILE A 361 -18.59 -15.87 -18.44
N ASN A 362 -19.27 -14.72 -18.46
CA ASN A 362 -20.69 -14.65 -18.08
C ASN A 362 -21.58 -15.50 -18.98
N LYS A 363 -21.32 -15.50 -20.29
CA LYS A 363 -22.07 -16.30 -21.26
C LYS A 363 -21.80 -17.78 -21.08
N VAL A 364 -20.52 -18.15 -20.89
CA VAL A 364 -20.12 -19.54 -20.63
C VAL A 364 -20.73 -20.06 -19.33
N ASP A 365 -20.72 -19.28 -18.25
CA ASP A 365 -21.37 -19.65 -16.98
C ASP A 365 -22.89 -19.86 -17.15
N ALA A 366 -23.54 -18.97 -17.93
CA ALA A 366 -24.97 -19.11 -18.22
C ALA A 366 -25.29 -20.36 -19.04
N ILE A 367 -24.44 -20.71 -20.03
CA ILE A 367 -24.57 -21.95 -20.81
C ILE A 367 -24.34 -23.15 -19.92
N ALA A 368 -23.25 -23.18 -19.13
CA ALA A 368 -22.94 -24.29 -18.25
C ALA A 368 -24.08 -24.57 -17.26
N LYS A 369 -24.63 -23.53 -16.62
CA LYS A 369 -25.76 -23.64 -15.69
C LYS A 369 -27.09 -24.06 -16.32
N LYS A 370 -27.24 -23.93 -17.63
CA LYS A 370 -28.42 -24.45 -18.36
C LYS A 370 -28.43 -25.97 -18.38
N TYR A 371 -27.26 -26.60 -18.46
CA TYR A 371 -27.12 -28.07 -18.50
C TYR A 371 -26.88 -28.65 -17.12
N ASP A 372 -26.12 -27.96 -16.27
CA ASP A 372 -25.86 -28.34 -14.88
C ASP A 372 -25.90 -27.13 -13.96
N ALA A 373 -26.93 -27.01 -13.13
CA ALA A 373 -27.11 -25.88 -12.21
C ALA A 373 -26.01 -25.75 -11.15
N LYS A 374 -25.20 -26.81 -10.93
CA LYS A 374 -24.08 -26.80 -9.98
C LYS A 374 -22.72 -26.51 -10.67
N SER A 375 -22.71 -26.43 -11.98
CA SER A 375 -21.48 -26.15 -12.73
C SER A 375 -20.81 -24.85 -12.27
N MET A 376 -19.49 -24.84 -12.34
CA MET A 376 -18.65 -23.68 -11.99
C MET A 376 -17.65 -23.42 -13.10
N VAL A 377 -17.50 -22.16 -13.46
CA VAL A 377 -16.42 -21.72 -14.37
C VAL A 377 -15.22 -21.31 -13.52
N ILE A 378 -14.08 -22.00 -13.71
CA ILE A 378 -12.88 -21.87 -12.89
C ILE A 378 -11.64 -21.61 -13.76
N GLY A 379 -10.58 -21.10 -13.15
CA GLY A 379 -9.30 -20.82 -13.80
C GLY A 379 -8.87 -19.37 -13.58
N GLU A 380 -7.79 -18.97 -14.23
CA GLU A 380 -7.18 -17.66 -14.04
C GLU A 380 -8.10 -16.50 -14.45
N ALA A 381 -8.72 -16.60 -15.63
CA ALA A 381 -9.58 -15.53 -16.12
C ALA A 381 -10.87 -15.34 -15.28
N PRO A 382 -11.63 -16.39 -14.89
CA PRO A 382 -12.74 -16.27 -13.95
C PRO A 382 -12.33 -15.72 -12.58
N CYS A 383 -11.21 -16.19 -12.02
CA CYS A 383 -10.68 -15.68 -10.75
C CYS A 383 -10.31 -14.19 -10.85
N THR A 384 -9.72 -13.77 -11.96
CA THR A 384 -9.38 -12.35 -12.20
C THR A 384 -10.63 -11.49 -12.32
N LYS A 385 -11.67 -11.97 -12.99
CA LYS A 385 -12.97 -11.28 -13.06
C LYS A 385 -13.61 -11.09 -11.68
N ASP A 386 -13.58 -12.13 -10.83
CA ASP A 386 -14.08 -12.04 -9.46
C ASP A 386 -13.24 -11.08 -8.63
N LEU A 387 -11.90 -11.09 -8.82
CA LEU A 387 -10.98 -10.17 -8.18
C LEU A 387 -11.29 -8.71 -8.55
N ILE A 388 -11.61 -8.40 -9.81
CA ILE A 388 -12.03 -7.05 -10.26
C ILE A 388 -13.26 -6.61 -9.45
N THR A 389 -14.29 -7.45 -9.38
CA THR A 389 -15.55 -7.15 -8.68
C THR A 389 -15.34 -6.94 -7.17
N ILE A 390 -14.52 -7.78 -6.56
CA ILE A 390 -14.21 -7.72 -5.13
C ILE A 390 -13.38 -6.47 -4.83
N THR A 391 -12.37 -6.17 -5.65
CA THR A 391 -11.49 -5.02 -5.47
C THR A 391 -12.24 -3.69 -5.54
N ASP A 392 -13.20 -3.54 -6.43
CA ASP A 392 -14.03 -2.34 -6.54
C ASP A 392 -14.88 -2.11 -5.26
N LYS A 393 -15.37 -3.19 -4.67
CA LYS A 393 -16.09 -3.14 -3.39
C LYS A 393 -15.16 -2.82 -2.23
N ASP A 394 -14.02 -3.49 -2.17
CA ASP A 394 -13.01 -3.32 -1.14
C ASP A 394 -12.47 -1.89 -1.13
N PHE A 395 -12.20 -1.33 -2.30
CA PHE A 395 -11.75 0.05 -2.45
C PHE A 395 -12.71 1.05 -1.78
N LYS A 396 -14.00 0.93 -2.04
CA LYS A 396 -15.03 1.80 -1.43
C LYS A 396 -15.14 1.59 0.08
N THR A 397 -15.10 0.32 0.51
CA THR A 397 -15.25 -0.04 1.93
C THR A 397 -14.05 0.44 2.75
N VAL A 398 -12.84 0.14 2.29
CA VAL A 398 -11.59 0.49 3.00
C VAL A 398 -11.41 2.01 3.05
N SER A 399 -11.66 2.72 1.95
CA SER A 399 -11.61 4.18 1.92
C SER A 399 -12.61 4.81 2.90
N ALA A 400 -13.85 4.33 2.92
CA ALA A 400 -14.86 4.83 3.87
C ALA A 400 -14.46 4.54 5.33
N VAL A 401 -14.01 3.33 5.64
CA VAL A 401 -13.58 2.94 6.99
C VAL A 401 -12.38 3.78 7.45
N SER A 402 -11.37 3.96 6.60
CA SER A 402 -10.17 4.74 6.93
C SER A 402 -10.50 6.22 7.18
N ILE A 403 -11.29 6.85 6.32
CA ILE A 403 -11.74 8.24 6.49
C ILE A 403 -12.50 8.42 7.80
N VAL A 404 -13.47 7.54 8.08
CA VAL A 404 -14.27 7.60 9.30
C VAL A 404 -13.42 7.38 10.55
N ALA A 405 -12.56 6.36 10.54
CA ALA A 405 -11.68 6.05 11.67
C ALA A 405 -10.73 7.23 11.97
N ILE A 406 -10.04 7.74 10.95
CA ILE A 406 -9.10 8.86 11.09
C ILE A 406 -9.83 10.14 11.50
N PHE A 407 -11.03 10.41 10.97
CA PHE A 407 -11.86 11.53 11.40
C PHE A 407 -12.11 11.48 12.91
N PHE A 408 -12.56 10.34 13.44
CA PHE A 408 -12.83 10.21 14.88
C PHE A 408 -11.56 10.32 15.73
N ILE A 409 -10.45 9.73 15.29
CA ILE A 409 -9.17 9.82 16.01
C ILE A 409 -8.72 11.29 16.10
N ILE A 410 -8.70 12.02 14.98
CA ILE A 410 -8.35 13.44 14.97
C ILE A 410 -9.34 14.25 15.82
N PHE A 411 -10.62 13.91 15.79
CA PHE A 411 -11.65 14.55 16.64
C PHE A 411 -11.30 14.41 18.12
N PHE A 412 -10.92 13.22 18.58
CA PHE A 412 -10.55 13.00 19.99
C PHE A 412 -9.21 13.67 20.34
N VAL A 413 -8.21 13.57 19.46
CA VAL A 413 -6.88 14.17 19.67
C VAL A 413 -6.95 15.69 19.70
N LEU A 414 -7.63 16.31 18.74
CA LEU A 414 -7.71 17.76 18.63
C LEU A 414 -8.89 18.36 19.41
N LYS A 415 -9.81 17.53 19.93
CA LYS A 415 -11.03 17.98 20.66
C LYS A 415 -11.79 19.08 19.89
N SER A 416 -11.99 18.88 18.60
CA SER A 416 -12.66 19.83 17.68
C SER A 416 -13.34 19.04 16.57
N ILE A 417 -14.54 19.45 16.15
CA ILE A 417 -15.31 18.80 15.07
C ILE A 417 -14.84 19.33 13.69
N SER A 418 -14.51 20.59 13.61
CA SER A 418 -14.18 21.25 12.33
C SER A 418 -12.77 20.93 11.82
N LEU A 419 -11.80 20.78 12.73
CA LEU A 419 -10.42 20.50 12.35
C LEU A 419 -10.27 19.14 11.64
N PRO A 420 -10.87 18.03 12.11
CA PRO A 420 -10.83 16.76 11.37
C PRO A 420 -11.35 16.88 9.94
N VAL A 421 -12.45 17.60 9.71
CA VAL A 421 -13.00 17.81 8.36
C VAL A 421 -11.99 18.49 7.46
N ILE A 422 -11.33 19.54 7.95
CA ILE A 422 -10.34 20.31 7.16
C ILE A 422 -9.10 19.46 6.87
N LEU A 423 -8.60 18.72 7.88
CA LEU A 423 -7.41 17.90 7.73
C LEU A 423 -7.65 16.74 6.76
N VAL A 424 -8.74 16.00 6.96
CA VAL A 424 -9.10 14.89 6.07
C VAL A 424 -9.31 15.40 4.63
N ALA A 425 -10.04 16.51 4.44
CA ALA A 425 -10.25 17.08 3.11
C ALA A 425 -8.93 17.50 2.42
N ALA A 426 -7.97 18.06 3.16
CA ALA A 426 -6.67 18.42 2.62
C ALA A 426 -5.86 17.18 2.19
N ILE A 427 -5.88 16.12 2.97
CA ILE A 427 -5.13 14.89 2.67
C ILE A 427 -5.82 14.09 1.56
N GLU A 428 -7.16 13.99 1.57
CA GLU A 428 -7.91 13.40 0.46
C GLU A 428 -7.61 14.10 -0.87
N PHE A 429 -7.51 15.43 -0.86
CA PHE A 429 -7.07 16.16 -2.04
C PHE A 429 -5.66 15.73 -2.49
N ALA A 430 -4.71 15.56 -1.57
CA ALA A 430 -3.38 15.07 -1.91
C ALA A 430 -3.43 13.64 -2.51
N ILE A 431 -4.31 12.77 -2.00
CA ILE A 431 -4.55 11.43 -2.54
C ILE A 431 -5.15 11.51 -3.94
N PHE A 432 -6.17 12.33 -4.17
CA PHE A 432 -6.76 12.52 -5.51
C PHE A 432 -5.74 13.02 -6.52
N VAL A 433 -4.86 13.96 -6.13
CA VAL A 433 -3.77 14.42 -7.00
C VAL A 433 -2.80 13.29 -7.28
N ASN A 434 -2.34 12.56 -6.25
CA ASN A 434 -1.40 11.46 -6.41
C ASN A 434 -1.94 10.36 -7.31
N MET A 435 -3.13 9.87 -7.03
CA MET A 435 -3.76 8.77 -7.76
C MET A 435 -4.34 9.19 -9.11
N GLY A 436 -4.54 10.49 -9.35
CA GLY A 436 -5.01 11.02 -10.62
C GLY A 436 -3.89 11.26 -11.66
N ILE A 437 -2.65 11.43 -11.23
CA ILE A 437 -1.50 11.63 -12.15
C ILE A 437 -1.36 10.49 -13.17
N PRO A 438 -1.51 9.19 -12.82
CA PRO A 438 -1.41 8.09 -13.78
C PRO A 438 -2.35 8.24 -14.98
N TYR A 439 -3.56 8.75 -14.79
CA TYR A 439 -4.48 9.04 -15.90
C TYR A 439 -3.86 10.02 -16.92
N TYR A 440 -3.26 11.11 -16.45
CA TYR A 440 -2.68 12.13 -17.32
C TYR A 440 -1.35 11.72 -17.95
N THR A 441 -0.64 10.79 -17.33
CA THR A 441 0.62 10.23 -17.86
C THR A 441 0.41 9.00 -18.74
N GLY A 442 -0.83 8.50 -18.82
CA GLY A 442 -1.15 7.29 -19.59
C GLY A 442 -0.59 6.01 -18.97
N THR A 443 -0.25 6.04 -17.67
CA THR A 443 0.27 4.86 -16.95
C THR A 443 -0.86 4.09 -16.28
N THR A 444 -0.79 2.77 -16.32
CA THR A 444 -1.67 1.88 -15.55
C THR A 444 -1.03 1.55 -14.20
N ILE A 445 -1.83 1.28 -13.19
CA ILE A 445 -1.35 0.93 -11.84
C ILE A 445 -1.88 -0.44 -11.42
N PRO A 446 -1.15 -1.21 -10.59
CA PRO A 446 -1.67 -2.48 -10.06
C PRO A 446 -2.94 -2.25 -9.22
N PHE A 447 -3.88 -3.19 -9.28
CA PHE A 447 -5.16 -3.09 -8.55
C PHE A 447 -4.98 -2.87 -7.04
N ILE A 448 -3.98 -3.51 -6.45
CA ILE A 448 -3.66 -3.36 -5.02
C ILE A 448 -3.26 -1.92 -4.68
N SER A 449 -2.56 -1.23 -5.58
CA SER A 449 -2.13 0.15 -5.35
C SER A 449 -3.31 1.09 -5.17
N SER A 450 -4.42 0.88 -5.88
CA SER A 450 -5.61 1.72 -5.78
C SER A 450 -6.21 1.70 -4.36
N VAL A 451 -6.24 0.55 -3.72
CA VAL A 451 -6.80 0.38 -2.37
C VAL A 451 -5.80 0.80 -1.29
N VAL A 452 -4.56 0.30 -1.41
CA VAL A 452 -3.54 0.41 -0.35
C VAL A 452 -3.00 1.83 -0.23
N ILE A 453 -2.76 2.51 -1.37
CA ILE A 453 -2.12 3.84 -1.36
C ILE A 453 -3.00 4.89 -0.67
N GLY A 454 -4.30 4.94 -0.98
CA GLY A 454 -5.22 5.90 -0.34
C GLY A 454 -5.17 5.80 1.17
N THR A 455 -5.25 4.58 1.68
CA THR A 455 -5.29 4.31 3.13
C THR A 455 -3.96 4.58 3.82
N ILE A 456 -2.86 4.12 3.23
CA ILE A 456 -1.51 4.32 3.80
C ILE A 456 -1.14 5.80 3.73
N GLN A 457 -1.36 6.47 2.61
CA GLN A 457 -1.07 7.89 2.46
C GLN A 457 -1.90 8.72 3.47
N LEU A 458 -3.19 8.42 3.63
CA LEU A 458 -4.03 9.09 4.62
C LEU A 458 -3.47 8.89 6.05
N GLY A 459 -3.12 7.66 6.43
CA GLY A 459 -2.57 7.34 7.76
C GLY A 459 -1.18 7.92 8.00
N ALA A 460 -0.27 7.83 7.04
CA ALA A 460 1.14 8.20 7.22
C ALA A 460 1.42 9.70 7.00
N THR A 461 0.55 10.44 6.32
CA THR A 461 0.82 11.87 6.03
C THR A 461 -0.08 12.84 6.80
N VAL A 462 -1.10 12.33 7.49
CA VAL A 462 -1.94 13.14 8.38
C VAL A 462 -1.13 13.74 9.53
N ASP A 463 -0.03 13.13 9.90
CA ASP A 463 0.87 13.54 10.97
C ASP A 463 1.46 14.93 10.73
N TYR A 464 1.79 15.25 9.49
CA TYR A 464 2.24 16.60 9.09
C TYR A 464 1.16 17.66 9.37
N ALA A 465 -0.09 17.33 9.06
CA ALA A 465 -1.22 18.19 9.28
C ALA A 465 -1.56 18.34 10.78
N ILE A 466 -1.48 17.26 11.55
CA ILE A 466 -1.68 17.28 13.02
C ILE A 466 -0.61 18.12 13.70
N LEU A 467 0.66 17.97 13.33
CA LEU A 467 1.77 18.75 13.89
C LEU A 467 1.53 20.24 13.72
N MET A 468 1.28 20.70 12.51
CA MET A 468 1.00 22.10 12.22
C MET A 468 -0.25 22.61 12.95
N THR A 469 -1.33 21.79 12.97
CA THR A 469 -2.60 22.16 13.60
C THR A 469 -2.47 22.29 15.12
N THR A 470 -1.70 21.42 15.75
CA THR A 470 -1.46 21.48 17.21
C THR A 470 -0.69 22.74 17.57
N ARG A 471 0.35 23.10 16.80
CA ARG A 471 1.09 24.36 16.98
C ARG A 471 0.19 25.58 16.75
N TYR A 472 -0.64 25.57 15.69
CA TYR A 472 -1.61 26.62 15.43
C TYR A 472 -2.59 26.81 16.60
N LYS A 473 -3.13 25.73 17.17
CA LYS A 473 -4.01 25.81 18.34
C LYS A 473 -3.31 26.42 19.56
N ARG A 474 -2.05 26.03 19.80
CA ARG A 474 -1.24 26.56 20.90
C ARG A 474 -1.03 28.08 20.76
N GLU A 475 -0.68 28.53 19.56
CA GLU A 475 -0.48 29.95 19.27
C GLU A 475 -1.79 30.77 19.38
N ARG A 476 -2.90 30.20 18.93
CA ARG A 476 -4.22 30.84 19.13
C ARG A 476 -4.63 30.91 20.59
N ALA A 477 -4.31 29.89 21.38
CA ALA A 477 -4.57 29.88 22.84
C ALA A 477 -3.69 30.91 23.58
N ALA A 478 -2.48 31.19 23.09
CA ALA A 478 -1.58 32.24 23.59
C ALA A 478 -2.05 33.67 23.26
N GLY A 479 -3.13 33.84 22.46
CA GLY A 479 -3.72 35.12 22.13
C GLY A 479 -3.23 35.76 20.83
N ASN A 480 -2.38 35.09 20.06
CA ASN A 480 -1.90 35.56 18.78
C ASN A 480 -3.05 35.75 17.79
N SER A 481 -2.92 36.74 16.90
CA SER A 481 -3.89 36.95 15.83
C SER A 481 -3.89 35.75 14.88
N LYS A 482 -5.00 35.54 14.17
CA LYS A 482 -5.18 34.42 13.23
C LYS A 482 -3.99 34.23 12.27
N LYS A 483 -3.61 35.29 11.54
CA LYS A 483 -2.53 35.21 10.57
C LYS A 483 -1.16 34.99 11.21
N GLU A 484 -0.96 35.59 12.38
CA GLU A 484 0.27 35.46 13.15
C GLU A 484 0.43 34.04 13.70
N ALA A 485 -0.62 33.49 14.33
CA ALA A 485 -0.63 32.13 14.84
C ALA A 485 -0.36 31.09 13.72
N ILE A 486 -0.98 31.26 12.54
CA ILE A 486 -0.73 30.38 11.40
C ILE A 486 0.71 30.55 10.89
N SER A 487 1.24 31.79 10.82
CA SER A 487 2.59 32.05 10.35
C SER A 487 3.65 31.45 11.26
N ILE A 488 3.48 31.56 12.59
CA ILE A 488 4.39 30.96 13.57
C ILE A 488 4.30 29.44 13.49
N ALA A 489 3.08 28.88 13.51
CA ALA A 489 2.86 27.43 13.42
C ALA A 489 3.48 26.83 12.15
N LEU A 490 3.29 27.51 11.01
CA LEU A 490 3.86 27.07 9.73
C LEU A 490 5.38 27.18 9.74
N GLY A 491 5.96 28.33 10.12
CA GLY A 491 7.40 28.56 10.14
C GLY A 491 8.16 27.53 10.98
N THR A 492 7.61 27.19 12.15
CA THR A 492 8.19 26.19 13.07
C THR A 492 7.93 24.75 12.66
N SER A 493 6.89 24.46 11.84
CA SER A 493 6.59 23.10 11.40
C SER A 493 7.23 22.71 10.09
N ILE A 494 7.48 23.64 9.18
CA ILE A 494 8.08 23.36 7.85
C ILE A 494 9.35 22.51 7.93
N PRO A 495 10.35 22.80 8.79
CA PRO A 495 11.56 21.99 8.86
C PRO A 495 11.25 20.52 9.13
N SER A 496 10.46 20.22 10.15
CA SER A 496 10.08 18.84 10.49
C SER A 496 9.30 18.17 9.35
N ILE A 497 8.34 18.86 8.73
CA ILE A 497 7.54 18.34 7.62
C ILE A 497 8.42 18.01 6.42
N ILE A 498 9.39 18.86 6.07
CA ILE A 498 10.31 18.61 4.94
C ILE A 498 11.18 17.39 5.22
N VAL A 499 11.79 17.31 6.40
CA VAL A 499 12.69 16.18 6.73
C VAL A 499 11.92 14.86 6.74
N SER A 500 10.75 14.83 7.36
CA SER A 500 9.88 13.67 7.38
C SER A 500 9.45 13.23 5.98
N ALA A 501 8.94 14.16 5.18
CA ALA A 501 8.49 13.85 3.82
C ALA A 501 9.63 13.39 2.90
N LEU A 502 10.81 14.03 3.00
CA LEU A 502 11.99 13.63 2.23
C LEU A 502 12.57 12.30 2.73
N GLY A 503 12.51 12.01 4.04
CA GLY A 503 12.90 10.73 4.60
C GLY A 503 12.00 9.60 4.10
N PHE A 504 10.67 9.80 4.13
CA PHE A 504 9.71 8.85 3.59
C PHE A 504 9.86 8.68 2.07
N PHE A 505 10.05 9.79 1.34
CA PHE A 505 10.36 9.77 -0.09
C PHE A 505 11.62 8.95 -0.36
N ALA A 506 12.71 9.18 0.37
CA ALA A 506 13.97 8.47 0.18
C ALA A 506 13.85 6.96 0.46
N ALA A 507 13.11 6.59 1.52
CA ALA A 507 12.87 5.19 1.85
C ALA A 507 12.14 4.43 0.72
N THR A 508 11.16 5.07 0.09
CA THR A 508 10.29 4.43 -0.91
C THR A 508 10.77 4.63 -2.35
N PHE A 509 11.26 5.82 -2.71
CA PHE A 509 11.69 6.14 -4.08
C PHE A 509 12.81 5.23 -4.58
N GLY A 510 13.83 4.98 -3.74
CA GLY A 510 14.94 4.10 -4.13
C GLY A 510 14.46 2.70 -4.49
N VAL A 511 13.55 2.15 -3.71
CA VAL A 511 12.94 0.84 -3.97
C VAL A 511 12.08 0.87 -5.23
N GLY A 512 11.26 1.92 -5.40
CA GLY A 512 10.45 2.09 -6.61
C GLY A 512 11.25 2.13 -7.91
N MET A 513 12.52 2.58 -7.85
CA MET A 513 13.41 2.64 -9.03
C MET A 513 14.13 1.33 -9.35
N ILE A 514 14.35 0.46 -8.35
CA ILE A 514 15.18 -0.74 -8.51
C ILE A 514 14.40 -2.04 -8.44
N ALA A 515 13.17 -2.02 -7.91
CA ALA A 515 12.37 -3.23 -7.80
C ALA A 515 11.99 -3.77 -9.17
N SER A 516 12.27 -5.06 -9.37
CA SER A 516 11.92 -5.77 -10.61
C SER A 516 10.47 -6.25 -10.59
N VAL A 517 9.87 -6.45 -9.41
CA VAL A 517 8.45 -6.77 -9.26
C VAL A 517 7.65 -5.48 -9.36
N ASP A 518 6.89 -5.31 -10.45
CA ASP A 518 6.17 -4.07 -10.76
C ASP A 518 5.21 -3.63 -9.65
N MET A 519 4.53 -4.57 -9.00
CA MET A 519 3.65 -4.27 -7.87
C MET A 519 4.40 -3.56 -6.73
N ILE A 520 5.62 -4.01 -6.39
CA ILE A 520 6.45 -3.40 -5.34
C ILE A 520 6.96 -2.03 -5.83
N ALA A 521 7.44 -1.97 -7.09
CA ALA A 521 7.92 -0.74 -7.71
C ALA A 521 6.84 0.34 -7.77
N SER A 522 5.65 -0.02 -8.23
CA SER A 522 4.50 0.88 -8.36
C SER A 522 4.02 1.38 -6.99
N LEU A 523 3.85 0.49 -6.00
CA LEU A 523 3.48 0.88 -4.64
C LEU A 523 4.49 1.87 -4.04
N CYS A 524 5.78 1.56 -4.10
CA CYS A 524 6.83 2.42 -3.57
C CYS A 524 6.91 3.77 -4.30
N THR A 525 6.76 3.79 -5.62
CA THR A 525 6.76 5.03 -6.43
C THR A 525 5.55 5.92 -6.10
N LEU A 526 4.36 5.32 -5.98
CA LEU A 526 3.14 6.04 -5.61
C LEU A 526 3.23 6.60 -4.18
N MET A 527 3.81 5.85 -3.24
CA MET A 527 4.04 6.29 -1.87
C MET A 527 5.05 7.44 -1.81
N ALA A 528 6.18 7.33 -2.52
CA ALA A 528 7.18 8.39 -2.62
C ALA A 528 6.57 9.69 -3.16
N ARG A 529 5.86 9.62 -4.27
CA ARG A 529 5.18 10.77 -4.86
C ARG A 529 4.10 11.32 -3.93
N GLY A 530 3.33 10.45 -3.27
CA GLY A 530 2.30 10.81 -2.30
C GLY A 530 2.85 11.61 -1.12
N ALA A 531 4.02 11.24 -0.58
CA ALA A 531 4.67 11.98 0.50
C ALA A 531 5.01 13.41 0.10
N ILE A 532 5.59 13.60 -1.09
CA ILE A 532 5.93 14.93 -1.61
C ILE A 532 4.68 15.77 -1.87
N ILE A 533 3.65 15.20 -2.49
CA ILE A 533 2.38 15.90 -2.73
C ILE A 533 1.73 16.31 -1.41
N SER A 534 1.66 15.40 -0.43
CA SER A 534 1.10 15.69 0.90
C SER A 534 1.88 16.79 1.62
N MET A 535 3.22 16.79 1.54
CA MET A 535 4.06 17.85 2.05
C MET A 535 3.67 19.21 1.46
N PHE A 536 3.54 19.31 0.14
CA PHE A 536 3.13 20.57 -0.50
C PHE A 536 1.71 20.99 -0.10
N VAL A 537 0.77 20.05 -0.02
CA VAL A 537 -0.61 20.36 0.40
C VAL A 537 -0.64 20.87 1.84
N VAL A 538 0.11 20.26 2.76
CA VAL A 538 0.16 20.71 4.16
C VAL A 538 0.86 22.06 4.30
N ILE A 539 1.90 22.35 3.52
CA ILE A 539 2.63 23.63 3.61
C ILE A 539 1.85 24.78 2.96
N PHE A 540 1.15 24.55 1.85
CA PHE A 540 0.55 25.64 1.06
C PHE A 540 -0.98 25.70 1.16
N VAL A 541 -1.67 24.53 1.11
CA VAL A 541 -3.14 24.50 1.06
C VAL A 541 -3.73 24.54 2.48
N LEU A 542 -3.22 23.76 3.41
CA LEU A 542 -3.77 23.68 4.76
C LEU A 542 -3.77 25.02 5.51
N PRO A 543 -2.68 25.87 5.50
CA PRO A 543 -2.72 27.20 6.06
C PRO A 543 -3.78 28.10 5.44
N SER A 544 -3.99 27.96 4.14
CA SER A 544 -4.99 28.73 3.40
C SER A 544 -6.42 28.36 3.79
N LEU A 545 -6.68 27.07 4.03
CA LEU A 545 -7.94 26.58 4.58
C LEU A 545 -8.18 27.09 6.01
N PHE A 546 -7.13 27.12 6.86
CA PHE A 546 -7.24 27.71 8.20
C PHE A 546 -7.53 29.20 8.16
N VAL A 547 -6.90 29.95 7.22
CA VAL A 547 -7.23 31.36 7.03
C VAL A 547 -8.69 31.55 6.62
N LEU A 548 -9.25 30.71 5.78
CA LEU A 548 -10.65 30.81 5.34
C LEU A 548 -11.63 30.42 6.45
N LEU A 549 -11.36 29.31 7.14
CA LEU A 549 -12.32 28.65 8.03
C LEU A 549 -12.08 28.95 9.53
N ASP A 550 -11.23 29.92 9.88
CA ASP A 550 -10.88 30.26 11.26
C ASP A 550 -12.10 30.48 12.17
N LYS A 551 -13.13 31.17 11.66
CA LYS A 551 -14.38 31.44 12.44
C LYS A 551 -15.06 30.15 12.91
N VAL A 552 -14.94 29.07 12.13
CA VAL A 552 -15.53 27.76 12.44
C VAL A 552 -14.61 26.96 13.38
N THR A 553 -13.28 27.12 13.23
CA THR A 553 -12.28 26.39 14.03
C THR A 553 -12.13 26.91 15.45
N VAL A 554 -12.26 28.21 15.67
CA VAL A 554 -12.06 28.87 16.98
C VAL A 554 -13.34 29.01 17.79
N SER A 555 -14.51 29.15 17.15
CA SER A 555 -15.79 29.33 17.82
C SER A 555 -16.16 28.19 18.79
N TYR A 556 -15.79 26.95 18.44
CA TYR A 556 -16.03 25.77 19.29
C TYR A 556 -15.09 25.67 20.52
N THR A 557 -13.90 26.24 20.44
CA THR A 557 -12.95 26.27 21.58
C THR A 557 -13.34 27.32 22.64
N HIS A 558 -13.97 28.40 22.26
CA HIS A 558 -14.42 29.42 23.20
C HIS A 558 -15.66 29.01 24.02
N LEU A 559 -16.57 28.24 23.46
CA LEU A 559 -17.75 27.74 24.21
C LEU A 559 -17.34 26.84 25.39
N ARG A 560 -16.32 26.01 25.26
CA ARG A 560 -15.82 25.16 26.35
C ARG A 560 -14.98 25.91 27.39
N ALA A 561 -14.26 26.95 27.00
CA ALA A 561 -13.51 27.79 27.95
C ALA A 561 -14.45 28.62 28.85
N HIS A 562 -15.63 29.01 28.36
CA HIS A 562 -16.66 29.67 29.15
C HIS A 562 -17.39 28.71 30.10
N GLU A 563 -17.66 27.46 29.68
CA GLU A 563 -18.25 26.43 30.56
C GLU A 563 -17.30 26.02 31.68
N THR A 564 -15.98 25.94 31.43
CA THR A 564 -15.01 25.59 32.47
C THR A 564 -14.78 26.73 33.46
N LYS A 565 -14.89 27.98 33.03
CA LYS A 565 -14.87 29.14 33.94
C LYS A 565 -16.18 29.28 34.73
N ALA A 566 -17.32 28.92 34.17
CA ALA A 566 -18.61 28.95 34.88
C ALA A 566 -18.75 27.81 35.91
N ASN A 567 -18.01 26.71 35.79
CA ASN A 567 -17.98 25.60 36.75
C ASN A 567 -16.89 25.73 37.83
N LEU A 568 -16.13 26.84 37.86
CA LEU A 568 -15.07 27.13 38.83
C LEU A 568 -15.43 28.39 39.71
N VAL A 569 -16.64 28.90 39.61
CA VAL A 569 -17.28 29.85 40.51
C VAL A 569 -18.52 29.15 41.10
#